data_344a5f699f0c23eb1f2aeca7492fa2b6
#
_entry.id   344a5f699f0c23eb1f2aeca7492fa2b6
#
_cell.length_a   1.000
_cell.length_b   1.000
_cell.length_c   1.000
_cell.angle_alpha   90.00
_cell.angle_beta   90.00
_cell.angle_gamma   90.00
#
_symmetry.space_group_name_H-M   'P 1'
#
loop_
_entity.id
_entity.type
_entity.pdbx_description
1 polymer ?
#
loop_
_entity_poly.entity_id
_entity_poly.type
_entity_poly.pdbx_seq_one_letter_code
_entity_poly.pdbx_strand_id
1 'polypeptide(L)'
;EILNKLDVALDIHSVPTEIHQTIGIADLKHLDFSRDVLKTDILLVDENFDRAGSVVSFVNRNGGIGLGVECGSHADDFASQNALQSILRLLVKMDMLDLNLDEQDKKTEIFRFFEEIFPETLNFHYLRSYQNFSELQPWEIFAQDWEKIYKNQTLAPKYLGIIMDKVILWDGMGFLFEKLS
;
A
#
# COMPACT_ATOMS: atom_id res chain seq x y z
N GLU A 1 -2.65 26.90 0.08
CA GLU A 1 -2.37 27.51 -1.25
C GLU A 1 -1.23 26.82 -2.01
N ILE A 2 -0.14 26.40 -1.34
CA ILE A 2 1.00 25.74 -2.01
C ILE A 2 0.61 24.35 -2.52
N LEU A 3 -0.07 23.55 -1.70
CA LEU A 3 -0.44 22.17 -2.03
C LEU A 3 -1.41 22.06 -3.22
N ASN A 4 -2.17 23.12 -3.52
CA ASN A 4 -3.08 23.13 -4.68
C ASN A 4 -2.37 23.29 -6.03
N LYS A 5 -1.03 23.36 -6.04
CA LYS A 5 -0.20 23.57 -7.24
C LYS A 5 0.89 22.50 -7.39
N LEU A 6 0.80 21.41 -6.63
CA LEU A 6 1.76 20.32 -6.75
C LEU A 6 1.42 19.46 -7.96
N ASP A 7 2.37 19.34 -8.88
CA ASP A 7 2.26 18.43 -10.01
C ASP A 7 2.46 16.99 -9.55
N VAL A 8 3.43 16.76 -8.65
CA VAL A 8 3.72 15.44 -8.07
C VAL A 8 4.07 15.57 -6.59
N ALA A 9 3.65 14.62 -5.78
CA ALA A 9 4.11 14.46 -4.40
C ALA A 9 4.48 13.00 -4.13
N LEU A 10 5.57 12.79 -3.41
CA LEU A 10 6.02 11.49 -2.92
C LEU A 10 5.99 11.51 -1.40
N ASP A 11 5.12 10.70 -0.83
CA ASP A 11 4.96 10.49 0.61
C ASP A 11 5.74 9.24 1.03
N ILE A 12 6.75 9.39 1.88
CA ILE A 12 7.71 8.35 2.20
C ILE A 12 7.54 7.92 3.65
N HIS A 13 7.27 6.63 3.84
CA HIS A 13 7.06 6.03 5.13
C HIS A 13 7.91 4.78 5.34
N SER A 14 7.97 4.34 6.58
CA SER A 14 8.34 3.00 6.99
C SER A 14 7.33 2.51 8.02
N VAL A 15 7.22 1.21 8.24
CA VAL A 15 6.20 0.61 9.10
C VAL A 15 6.79 -0.01 10.37
N PRO A 16 6.04 -0.03 11.48
CA PRO A 16 6.52 -0.62 12.73
C PRO A 16 6.57 -2.15 12.72
N THR A 17 5.85 -2.79 11.78
CA THR A 17 5.81 -4.25 11.63
C THR A 17 6.98 -4.77 10.81
N GLU A 18 7.38 -6.02 11.01
CA GLU A 18 8.39 -6.67 10.18
C GLU A 18 7.81 -6.96 8.79
N ILE A 19 8.12 -6.11 7.83
CA ILE A 19 7.91 -6.36 6.40
C ILE A 19 9.26 -6.26 5.68
N HIS A 20 9.51 -7.24 4.80
CA HIS A 20 10.73 -7.27 3.98
C HIS A 20 10.48 -6.78 2.55
N GLN A 21 9.26 -6.34 2.26
CA GLN A 21 8.82 -5.88 0.96
C GLN A 21 8.65 -4.36 0.97
N THR A 22 8.98 -3.73 -0.14
CA THR A 22 8.61 -2.35 -0.39
C THR A 22 7.20 -2.30 -0.98
N ILE A 23 6.37 -1.36 -0.51
CA ILE A 23 4.99 -1.23 -0.97
C ILE A 23 4.78 0.17 -1.51
N GLY A 24 4.39 0.26 -2.78
CA GLY A 24 3.95 1.50 -3.41
C GLY A 24 2.45 1.69 -3.24
N ILE A 25 2.02 2.95 -3.21
CA ILE A 25 0.61 3.33 -3.13
C ILE A 25 0.36 4.40 -4.17
N ALA A 26 -0.65 4.22 -5.03
CA ALA A 26 -0.97 5.15 -6.09
C ALA A 26 -2.44 5.10 -6.52
N ASP A 27 -2.88 6.13 -7.25
CA ASP A 27 -4.14 6.10 -7.98
C ASP A 27 -3.97 5.26 -9.26
N LEU A 28 -4.95 4.40 -9.56
CA LEU A 28 -4.91 3.50 -10.73
C LEU A 28 -4.72 4.25 -12.05
N LYS A 29 -5.26 5.47 -12.17
CA LYS A 29 -5.08 6.32 -13.36
C LYS A 29 -3.63 6.70 -13.65
N HIS A 30 -2.75 6.60 -12.65
CA HIS A 30 -1.32 6.90 -12.73
C HIS A 30 -0.43 5.64 -12.65
N LEU A 31 -1.00 4.46 -12.92
CA LEU A 31 -0.33 3.16 -12.74
C LEU A 31 1.05 3.09 -13.41
N ASP A 32 1.16 3.45 -14.69
CA ASP A 32 2.41 3.35 -15.43
C ASP A 32 3.49 4.28 -14.86
N PHE A 33 3.13 5.53 -14.56
CA PHE A 33 4.04 6.48 -13.92
C PHE A 33 4.50 5.97 -12.55
N SER A 34 3.57 5.47 -11.74
CA SER A 34 3.84 4.98 -10.39
C SER A 34 4.75 3.76 -10.41
N ARG A 35 4.51 2.82 -11.31
CA ARG A 35 5.35 1.63 -11.48
C ARG A 35 6.77 1.99 -11.86
N ASP A 36 6.95 2.95 -12.78
CA ASP A 36 8.26 3.40 -13.23
C ASP A 36 9.06 4.10 -12.12
N VAL A 37 8.38 4.92 -11.31
CA VAL A 37 9.02 5.69 -10.24
C VAL A 37 9.27 4.85 -8.99
N LEU A 38 8.28 4.10 -8.52
CA LEU A 38 8.36 3.44 -7.22
C LEU A 38 9.21 2.17 -7.27
N LYS A 39 9.08 1.35 -8.36
CA LYS A 39 9.83 0.08 -8.51
C LYS A 39 9.78 -0.80 -7.24
N THR A 40 8.61 -0.83 -6.60
CA THR A 40 8.38 -1.59 -5.36
C THR A 40 8.08 -3.06 -5.63
N ASP A 41 8.17 -3.92 -4.60
CA ASP A 41 7.76 -5.33 -4.70
C ASP A 41 6.27 -5.43 -4.96
N ILE A 42 5.51 -4.58 -4.27
CA ILE A 42 4.06 -4.51 -4.32
C ILE A 42 3.64 -3.09 -4.67
N LEU A 43 2.66 -2.95 -5.54
CA LEU A 43 2.01 -1.68 -5.84
C LEU A 43 0.51 -1.80 -5.55
N LEU A 44 0.06 -1.05 -4.55
CA LEU A 44 -1.33 -0.93 -4.19
C LEU A 44 -1.96 0.21 -4.98
N VAL A 45 -3.04 -0.08 -5.68
CA VAL A 45 -3.76 0.91 -6.48
C VAL A 45 -5.24 0.95 -6.12
N ASP A 46 -5.84 2.13 -6.27
CA ASP A 46 -7.27 2.34 -6.14
C ASP A 46 -7.73 3.31 -7.22
N GLU A 47 -8.97 3.17 -7.68
CA GLU A 47 -9.55 4.03 -8.74
C GLU A 47 -9.82 5.46 -8.26
N ASN A 48 -9.94 5.65 -6.97
CA ASN A 48 -10.13 6.96 -6.35
C ASN A 48 -9.51 6.92 -4.96
N PHE A 49 -8.19 6.68 -4.88
CA PHE A 49 -7.53 6.64 -3.59
C PHE A 49 -7.81 7.92 -2.79
N ASP A 50 -8.83 7.85 -1.95
CA ASP A 50 -9.32 8.97 -1.14
C ASP A 50 -9.32 8.61 0.34
N ARG A 51 -8.17 8.79 0.99
CA ARG A 51 -8.03 8.68 2.44
C ARG A 51 -7.94 10.06 3.06
N ALA A 52 -8.85 10.35 3.96
CA ALA A 52 -8.84 11.60 4.73
C ALA A 52 -7.49 11.79 5.44
N GLY A 53 -6.87 12.95 5.27
CA GLY A 53 -5.57 13.29 5.86
C GLY A 53 -4.35 12.80 5.08
N SER A 54 -4.51 12.02 4.01
CA SER A 54 -3.41 11.57 3.17
C SER A 54 -2.96 12.64 2.19
N VAL A 55 -1.65 12.90 2.12
CA VAL A 55 -1.03 13.77 1.11
C VAL A 55 -1.26 13.23 -0.29
N VAL A 56 -1.14 11.92 -0.47
CA VAL A 56 -1.40 11.23 -1.75
C VAL A 56 -2.80 11.54 -2.26
N SER A 57 -3.83 11.35 -1.40
CA SER A 57 -5.22 11.64 -1.75
C SER A 57 -5.45 13.11 -2.04
N PHE A 58 -4.84 13.99 -1.24
CA PHE A 58 -4.98 15.44 -1.44
C PHE A 58 -4.46 15.87 -2.80
N VAL A 59 -3.26 15.44 -3.18
CA VAL A 59 -2.64 15.81 -4.46
C VAL A 59 -3.43 15.23 -5.63
N ASN A 60 -3.84 13.96 -5.56
CA ASN A 60 -4.64 13.32 -6.61
C ASN A 60 -5.99 14.03 -6.84
N ARG A 61 -6.66 14.48 -5.78
CA ARG A 61 -7.92 15.25 -5.90
C ARG A 61 -7.73 16.63 -6.52
N ASN A 62 -6.56 17.24 -6.38
CA ASN A 62 -6.24 18.54 -6.96
C ASN A 62 -5.59 18.43 -8.35
N GLY A 63 -5.64 17.27 -8.99
CA GLY A 63 -5.18 17.07 -10.36
C GLY A 63 -3.69 16.79 -10.53
N GLY A 64 -2.94 16.64 -9.43
CA GLY A 64 -1.56 16.21 -9.43
C GLY A 64 -1.42 14.66 -9.35
N ILE A 65 -0.20 14.19 -9.20
CA ILE A 65 0.15 12.78 -9.01
C ILE A 65 0.65 12.59 -7.57
N GLY A 66 -0.16 11.99 -6.72
CA GLY A 66 0.24 11.58 -5.38
C GLY A 66 0.75 10.14 -5.39
N LEU A 67 1.93 9.93 -4.84
CA LEU A 67 2.58 8.64 -4.66
C LEU A 67 2.89 8.42 -3.19
N GLY A 68 2.64 7.22 -2.68
CA GLY A 68 3.10 6.77 -1.37
C GLY A 68 4.08 5.62 -1.50
N VAL A 69 5.04 5.52 -0.59
CA VAL A 69 5.94 4.38 -0.50
C VAL A 69 6.22 4.00 0.94
N GLU A 70 5.96 2.73 1.26
CA GLU A 70 6.43 2.09 2.47
C GLU A 70 7.77 1.41 2.15
N CYS A 71 8.84 1.94 2.71
CA CYS A 71 10.21 1.57 2.36
C CYS A 71 10.72 0.32 3.08
N GLY A 72 9.93 -0.28 3.94
CA GLY A 72 10.28 -1.41 4.79
C GLY A 72 10.00 -1.14 6.26
N SER A 73 10.43 -2.04 7.13
CA SER A 73 10.29 -1.90 8.58
C SER A 73 11.13 -0.75 9.14
N HIS A 74 10.67 -0.12 10.25
CA HIS A 74 11.48 0.88 11.00
C HIS A 74 12.85 0.33 11.46
N ALA A 75 12.96 -0.97 11.67
CA ALA A 75 14.17 -1.64 12.09
C ALA A 75 15.05 -2.13 10.91
N ASP A 76 14.59 -1.91 9.67
CA ASP A 76 15.29 -2.38 8.47
C ASP A 76 16.34 -1.34 8.01
N ASP A 77 17.60 -1.75 7.99
CA ASP A 77 18.69 -0.90 7.53
C ASP A 77 18.55 -0.49 6.05
N PHE A 78 17.78 -1.24 5.26
CA PHE A 78 17.51 -0.93 3.86
C PHE A 78 16.38 0.09 3.65
N ALA A 79 15.56 0.40 4.67
CA ALA A 79 14.45 1.33 4.52
C ALA A 79 14.91 2.71 4.03
N SER A 80 16.01 3.24 4.57
CA SER A 80 16.58 4.51 4.13
C SER A 80 17.12 4.47 2.70
N GLN A 81 17.69 3.34 2.28
CA GLN A 81 18.18 3.15 0.92
C GLN A 81 17.00 3.06 -0.07
N ASN A 82 15.93 2.34 0.29
CA ASN A 82 14.72 2.26 -0.52
C ASN A 82 14.05 3.64 -0.67
N ALA A 83 14.00 4.44 0.41
CA ALA A 83 13.53 5.82 0.38
C ALA A 83 14.35 6.68 -0.59
N LEU A 84 15.69 6.65 -0.48
CA LEU A 84 16.59 7.39 -1.36
C LEU A 84 16.39 6.98 -2.83
N GLN A 85 16.29 5.69 -3.11
CA GLN A 85 16.07 5.19 -4.48
C GLN A 85 14.75 5.71 -5.07
N SER A 86 13.68 5.75 -4.28
CA SER A 86 12.39 6.29 -4.73
C SER A 86 12.47 7.78 -5.05
N ILE A 87 13.19 8.56 -4.24
CA ILE A 87 13.44 9.98 -4.50
C ILE A 87 14.23 10.17 -5.79
N LEU A 88 15.34 9.44 -5.96
CA LEU A 88 16.20 9.58 -7.14
C LEU A 88 15.45 9.22 -8.43
N ARG A 89 14.66 8.14 -8.42
CA ARG A 89 13.83 7.75 -9.58
C ARG A 89 12.80 8.81 -9.92
N LEU A 90 12.15 9.40 -8.92
CA LEU A 90 11.20 10.50 -9.15
C LEU A 90 11.91 11.69 -9.80
N LEU A 91 13.06 12.13 -9.26
CA LEU A 91 13.80 13.26 -9.81
C LEU A 91 14.26 13.02 -11.26
N VAL A 92 14.73 11.80 -11.57
CA VAL A 92 15.08 11.41 -12.93
C VAL A 92 13.84 11.39 -13.83
N LYS A 93 12.73 10.83 -13.37
CA LYS A 93 11.47 10.75 -14.15
C LYS A 93 10.87 12.13 -14.45
N MET A 94 11.16 13.13 -13.60
CA MET A 94 10.73 14.51 -13.74
C MET A 94 11.75 15.39 -14.48
N ASP A 95 12.80 14.80 -15.08
CA ASP A 95 13.90 15.50 -15.76
C ASP A 95 14.63 16.55 -14.85
N MET A 96 14.58 16.35 -13.53
CA MET A 96 15.24 17.19 -12.54
C MET A 96 16.65 16.74 -12.21
N LEU A 97 16.99 15.49 -12.57
CA LEU A 97 18.29 14.86 -12.33
C LEU A 97 18.70 14.02 -13.53
N ASP A 98 19.88 14.29 -14.08
CA ASP A 98 20.48 13.44 -15.10
C ASP A 98 21.37 12.38 -14.44
N LEU A 99 20.79 11.23 -14.14
CA LEU A 99 21.48 10.11 -13.50
C LEU A 99 21.01 8.80 -14.14
N ASN A 100 21.99 7.97 -14.53
CA ASN A 100 21.69 6.61 -14.95
C ASN A 100 21.51 5.73 -13.70
N LEU A 101 20.28 5.41 -13.40
CA LEU A 101 19.95 4.50 -12.29
C LEU A 101 20.03 3.07 -12.80
N ASP A 102 20.69 2.21 -12.02
CA ASP A 102 20.75 0.77 -12.32
C ASP A 102 19.33 0.20 -12.28
N GLU A 103 18.75 -0.05 -13.45
CA GLU A 103 17.41 -0.60 -13.57
C GLU A 103 17.44 -2.10 -13.33
N GLN A 104 17.30 -2.49 -12.07
CA GLN A 104 16.92 -3.88 -11.80
C GLN A 104 15.48 -4.07 -12.28
N ASP A 105 15.28 -5.02 -13.19
CA ASP A 105 13.96 -5.46 -13.64
C ASP A 105 13.22 -6.16 -12.49
N LYS A 106 12.69 -5.37 -11.58
CA LYS A 106 11.93 -5.87 -10.43
C LYS A 106 10.49 -6.13 -10.88
N LYS A 107 10.07 -7.38 -10.74
CA LYS A 107 8.66 -7.73 -11.02
C LYS A 107 7.80 -7.20 -9.87
N THR A 108 7.11 -6.10 -10.12
CA THR A 108 6.13 -5.54 -9.18
C THR A 108 4.81 -6.31 -9.26
N GLU A 109 4.33 -6.80 -8.14
CA GLU A 109 2.97 -7.34 -8.05
C GLU A 109 1.98 -6.20 -7.79
N ILE A 110 0.87 -6.17 -8.55
CA ILE A 110 -0.10 -5.09 -8.50
C ILE A 110 -1.38 -5.60 -7.83
N PHE A 111 -1.83 -4.90 -6.80
CA PHE A 111 -3.04 -5.21 -6.08
C PHE A 111 -3.96 -4.00 -6.05
N ARG A 112 -5.24 -4.23 -6.33
CA ARG A 112 -6.29 -3.23 -6.16
C ARG A 112 -6.91 -3.37 -4.77
N PHE A 113 -7.10 -2.25 -4.11
CA PHE A 113 -7.84 -2.18 -2.86
C PHE A 113 -9.30 -2.65 -3.06
N PHE A 114 -9.78 -3.48 -2.16
CA PHE A 114 -11.13 -4.03 -2.21
C PHE A 114 -11.97 -3.64 -1.00
N GLU A 115 -11.49 -3.90 0.21
CA GLU A 115 -12.23 -3.67 1.45
C GLU A 115 -11.27 -3.43 2.62
N GLU A 116 -11.65 -2.55 3.54
CA GLU A 116 -10.95 -2.35 4.80
C GLU A 116 -11.64 -3.14 5.92
N ILE A 117 -10.84 -3.74 6.78
CA ILE A 117 -11.32 -4.60 7.88
C ILE A 117 -11.33 -3.79 9.16
N PHE A 118 -12.52 -3.44 9.63
CA PHE A 118 -12.71 -2.74 10.91
C PHE A 118 -13.20 -3.69 12.00
N PRO A 119 -12.49 -3.79 13.14
CA PRO A 119 -12.98 -4.50 14.29
C PRO A 119 -14.12 -3.73 14.95
N GLU A 120 -15.11 -4.44 15.44
CA GLU A 120 -16.21 -3.87 16.24
C GLU A 120 -15.92 -3.92 17.72
N THR A 121 -15.09 -4.89 18.16
CA THR A 121 -14.72 -5.07 19.55
C THR A 121 -13.23 -5.39 19.71
N LEU A 122 -12.74 -5.35 20.96
CA LEU A 122 -11.37 -5.78 21.29
C LEU A 122 -11.16 -7.31 21.22
N ASN A 123 -12.20 -8.08 20.89
CA ASN A 123 -12.12 -9.54 20.73
C ASN A 123 -11.79 -9.96 19.29
N PHE A 124 -11.59 -8.98 18.39
CA PHE A 124 -11.15 -9.29 17.03
C PHE A 124 -9.83 -10.06 17.04
N HIS A 125 -9.77 -11.13 16.27
CA HIS A 125 -8.56 -11.91 16.06
C HIS A 125 -8.60 -12.63 14.72
N TYR A 126 -7.43 -12.80 14.14
CA TYR A 126 -7.26 -13.67 12.98
C TYR A 126 -7.29 -15.14 13.42
N LEU A 127 -7.95 -16.01 12.65
CA LEU A 127 -8.12 -17.42 13.00
C LEU A 127 -6.84 -18.26 12.89
N ARG A 128 -5.83 -17.74 12.19
CA ARG A 128 -4.48 -18.30 12.09
C ARG A 128 -3.47 -17.18 11.89
N SER A 129 -2.19 -17.50 11.99
CA SER A 129 -1.14 -16.57 11.57
C SER A 129 -1.17 -16.41 10.05
N TYR A 130 -1.32 -15.19 9.58
CA TYR A 130 -1.23 -14.83 8.17
C TYR A 130 0.03 -13.99 7.96
N GLN A 131 0.66 -14.19 6.82
CA GLN A 131 1.64 -13.25 6.30
C GLN A 131 0.94 -12.16 5.49
N ASN A 132 1.54 -10.99 5.38
CA ASN A 132 1.03 -9.96 4.49
C ASN A 132 0.90 -10.49 3.06
N PHE A 133 -0.19 -10.14 2.42
CA PHE A 133 -0.59 -10.62 1.09
C PHE A 133 -0.82 -12.13 0.99
N SER A 134 -1.15 -12.79 2.12
CA SER A 134 -1.65 -14.17 2.10
C SER A 134 -2.92 -14.26 1.27
N GLU A 135 -2.96 -15.24 0.36
CA GLU A 135 -4.16 -15.53 -0.44
C GLU A 135 -5.25 -16.15 0.44
N LEU A 136 -6.45 -15.58 0.36
CA LEU A 136 -7.68 -16.10 0.95
C LEU A 136 -8.53 -16.75 -0.14
N GLN A 137 -8.84 -18.01 0.02
CA GLN A 137 -9.72 -18.70 -0.92
C GLN A 137 -11.14 -18.14 -0.90
N PRO A 138 -11.93 -18.34 -1.95
CA PRO A 138 -13.35 -17.99 -1.94
C PRO A 138 -14.05 -18.58 -0.71
N TRP A 139 -14.81 -17.74 0.00
CA TRP A 139 -15.55 -18.07 1.23
C TRP A 139 -14.69 -18.47 2.44
N GLU A 140 -13.37 -18.36 2.38
CA GLU A 140 -12.50 -18.60 3.53
C GLU A 140 -12.82 -17.63 4.66
N ILE A 141 -13.03 -18.19 5.88
CA ILE A 141 -13.17 -17.41 7.11
C ILE A 141 -11.76 -17.16 7.62
N PHE A 142 -11.38 -15.89 7.77
CA PHE A 142 -10.02 -15.53 8.15
C PHE A 142 -9.91 -14.83 9.50
N ALA A 143 -11.01 -14.21 9.98
CA ALA A 143 -11.02 -13.53 11.27
C ALA A 143 -12.38 -13.62 11.93
N GLN A 144 -12.40 -13.40 13.23
CA GLN A 144 -13.60 -13.36 14.06
C GLN A 144 -13.52 -12.22 15.06
N ASP A 145 -14.66 -11.60 15.35
CA ASP A 145 -14.81 -10.56 16.36
C ASP A 145 -16.11 -10.83 17.12
N TRP A 146 -15.98 -11.48 18.29
CA TRP A 146 -17.12 -11.97 19.04
C TRP A 146 -17.99 -12.94 18.19
N GLU A 147 -19.23 -12.58 17.88
CA GLU A 147 -20.12 -13.39 17.03
C GLU A 147 -19.98 -13.07 15.53
N LYS A 148 -19.32 -11.97 15.17
CA LYS A 148 -19.11 -11.56 13.78
C LYS A 148 -17.97 -12.35 13.15
N ILE A 149 -18.22 -12.86 11.97
CA ILE A 149 -17.26 -13.63 11.17
C ILE A 149 -16.85 -12.79 9.96
N TYR A 150 -15.54 -12.66 9.76
CA TYR A 150 -14.96 -12.04 8.57
C TYR A 150 -14.51 -13.13 7.60
N LYS A 151 -15.00 -13.04 6.37
CA LYS A 151 -14.72 -14.02 5.32
C LYS A 151 -14.56 -13.36 3.96
N ASN A 152 -13.80 -14.00 3.07
CA ASN A 152 -13.81 -13.62 1.66
C ASN A 152 -15.19 -13.96 1.05
N GLN A 153 -16.04 -12.95 0.88
CA GLN A 153 -17.42 -13.11 0.39
C GLN A 153 -17.51 -13.14 -1.15
N THR A 154 -16.43 -13.46 -1.84
CA THR A 154 -16.37 -13.43 -3.31
C THR A 154 -16.10 -14.82 -3.88
N LEU A 155 -16.35 -14.98 -5.18
CA LEU A 155 -16.04 -16.20 -5.95
C LEU A 155 -14.57 -16.24 -6.41
N ALA A 156 -13.81 -15.16 -6.17
CA ALA A 156 -12.41 -15.05 -6.54
C ALA A 156 -11.53 -15.00 -5.28
N PRO A 157 -10.27 -15.44 -5.33
CA PRO A 157 -9.34 -15.26 -4.23
C PRO A 157 -9.12 -13.77 -3.94
N LYS A 158 -8.91 -13.45 -2.65
CA LYS A 158 -8.50 -12.14 -2.16
C LYS A 158 -7.17 -12.26 -1.45
N TYR A 159 -6.51 -11.14 -1.24
CA TYR A 159 -5.22 -11.09 -0.55
C TYR A 159 -5.34 -10.23 0.70
N LEU A 160 -4.87 -10.76 1.82
CA LEU A 160 -4.99 -10.12 3.12
C LEU A 160 -3.74 -9.28 3.42
N GLY A 161 -3.91 -7.98 3.55
CA GLY A 161 -2.89 -7.09 4.10
C GLY A 161 -3.18 -6.80 5.57
N ILE A 162 -2.21 -7.05 6.44
CA ILE A 162 -2.30 -6.82 7.89
C ILE A 162 -1.57 -5.53 8.22
N ILE A 163 -2.28 -4.60 8.89
CA ILE A 163 -1.70 -3.30 9.26
C ILE A 163 -1.16 -3.33 10.69
N MET A 164 -1.87 -3.98 11.61
CA MET A 164 -1.60 -3.93 13.05
C MET A 164 -1.61 -5.30 13.71
N ASP A 165 -0.68 -5.50 14.65
CA ASP A 165 -0.62 -6.69 15.48
C ASP A 165 -1.57 -6.62 16.69
N LYS A 166 -2.06 -5.42 17.01
CA LYS A 166 -2.93 -5.16 18.17
C LYS A 166 -4.21 -4.49 17.73
N VAL A 167 -5.32 -4.97 18.26
CA VAL A 167 -6.65 -4.40 18.01
C VAL A 167 -6.75 -3.00 18.61
N ILE A 168 -7.00 -2.02 17.75
CA ILE A 168 -7.38 -0.66 18.13
C ILE A 168 -8.78 -0.43 17.58
N LEU A 169 -9.75 -0.11 18.46
CA LEU A 169 -11.11 0.19 18.01
C LEU A 169 -11.11 1.43 17.14
N TRP A 170 -11.87 1.37 16.05
CA TRP A 170 -12.01 2.44 15.05
C TRP A 170 -10.82 2.64 14.12
N ASP A 171 -9.77 1.82 14.25
CA ASP A 171 -8.69 1.74 13.28
C ASP A 171 -8.81 0.47 12.45
N GLY A 172 -8.42 0.53 11.17
CA GLY A 172 -8.40 -0.64 10.30
C GLY A 172 -7.35 -1.65 10.75
N MET A 173 -7.75 -2.90 10.92
CA MET A 173 -6.83 -4.00 11.26
C MET A 173 -6.12 -4.57 10.04
N GLY A 174 -6.68 -4.36 8.87
CA GLY A 174 -6.14 -4.87 7.63
C GLY A 174 -7.00 -4.50 6.43
N PHE A 175 -6.59 -5.00 5.29
CA PHE A 175 -7.26 -4.79 4.02
C PHE A 175 -7.42 -6.10 3.26
N LEU A 176 -8.47 -6.18 2.46
CA LEU A 176 -8.59 -7.16 1.39
C LEU A 176 -8.22 -6.51 0.05
N PHE A 177 -7.47 -7.23 -0.75
CA PHE A 177 -7.02 -6.80 -2.06
C PHE A 177 -7.39 -7.79 -3.15
N GLU A 178 -7.50 -7.28 -4.37
CA GLU A 178 -7.56 -8.08 -5.59
C GLU A 178 -6.22 -7.98 -6.31
N LYS A 179 -5.64 -9.11 -6.72
CA LYS A 179 -4.44 -9.12 -7.56
C LYS A 179 -4.83 -8.78 -8.99
N LEU A 180 -4.18 -7.76 -9.56
CA LEU A 180 -4.32 -7.43 -10.96
C LEU A 180 -3.28 -8.23 -11.76
N SER A 181 -3.71 -8.83 -12.85
CA SER A 181 -2.87 -9.68 -13.74
C SER A 181 -1.85 -8.89 -14.55
#